data_1a062c13efe0a35dbf1ea2bad23077aa
#
_entry.id   1a062c13efe0a35dbf1ea2bad23077aa
#
_cell.length_a   1.000
_cell.length_b   1.000
_cell.length_c   1.000
_cell.angle_alpha   90.00
_cell.angle_beta   90.00
_cell.angle_gamma   90.00
#
_symmetry.space_group_name_H-M   'P 1'
#
loop_
_entity.id
_entity.type
_entity.pdbx_description
1 polymer ?
#
loop_
_entity_poly.entity_id
_entity_poly.type
_entity_poly.pdbx_seq_one_letter_code
_entity_poly.pdbx_strand_id
1 'polypeptide(L)'
;MTLKNRFFFFLLATCLISMKCAAQALPGGRYSAKDKLKLEKQQDSLKLFAFNIVNGEEPGQRFRADSVFIRMLVRSLKIPNSFYFPFDSLQTISKLYAPDSSFRIFTWQIKKDVYVFLQRGAIQMRTADGSLKLIPLHDFSMFTKRPYDSVRNANNWIGAIYYRIIQKNYNGKNIYTLLGFDDFTINSNKKWMEVLTFDEQGQPVFGGPYFSFKNDSAKISNKPVDRFYIEYKKEASTTFNYDSSLNMIVYDHLISETEEPKRQETFVPDGDYEGFTWLNGQWLHVPKVFGNTMKLDGQFPQEQKILNDAGGVDESLLKQPPEKKK
;
A
#
# COMPACT_ATOMS: atom_id res chain seq x y z
N MET A 1 -24.60 -69.51 -38.15
CA MET A 1 -23.22 -69.04 -37.87
C MET A 1 -23.32 -67.59 -37.42
N THR A 2 -23.23 -67.37 -36.12
CA THR A 2 -23.64 -66.13 -35.47
C THR A 2 -22.44 -65.24 -35.13
N LEU A 3 -22.45 -64.00 -35.67
CA LEU A 3 -21.44 -62.99 -35.28
C LEU A 3 -22.04 -62.09 -34.21
N LYS A 4 -21.41 -62.09 -33.01
CA LYS A 4 -21.77 -61.23 -31.88
C LYS A 4 -21.13 -59.87 -32.04
N ASN A 5 -21.96 -58.80 -32.15
CA ASN A 5 -21.51 -57.42 -32.06
C ASN A 5 -21.29 -57.09 -30.58
N ARG A 6 -20.05 -56.66 -30.24
CA ARG A 6 -19.73 -56.04 -28.95
C ARG A 6 -19.68 -54.53 -29.15
N PHE A 7 -20.66 -53.83 -28.61
CA PHE A 7 -20.64 -52.37 -28.43
C PHE A 7 -19.70 -52.01 -27.29
N PHE A 8 -18.65 -51.28 -27.59
CA PHE A 8 -17.78 -50.65 -26.56
C PHE A 8 -18.33 -49.25 -26.26
N PHE A 9 -18.90 -49.09 -25.06
CA PHE A 9 -19.25 -47.76 -24.53
C PHE A 9 -17.98 -47.10 -24.00
N PHE A 10 -17.50 -46.06 -24.68
CA PHE A 10 -16.50 -45.16 -24.15
C PHE A 10 -17.17 -44.14 -23.22
N LEU A 11 -17.00 -44.32 -21.91
CA LEU A 11 -17.44 -43.36 -20.90
C LEU A 11 -16.37 -42.28 -20.81
N LEU A 12 -16.62 -41.11 -21.39
CA LEU A 12 -15.78 -39.93 -21.32
C LEU A 12 -16.01 -39.26 -19.95
N ALA A 13 -15.21 -39.61 -18.96
CA ALA A 13 -15.19 -38.94 -17.66
C ALA A 13 -14.47 -37.59 -17.83
N THR A 14 -15.22 -36.52 -18.03
CA THR A 14 -14.71 -35.15 -17.95
C THR A 14 -14.41 -34.80 -16.50
N CYS A 15 -13.14 -34.91 -16.12
CA CYS A 15 -12.62 -34.43 -14.85
C CYS A 15 -12.60 -32.91 -14.87
N LEU A 16 -13.65 -32.27 -14.37
CA LEU A 16 -13.67 -30.83 -14.08
C LEU A 16 -12.73 -30.59 -12.88
N ILE A 17 -11.48 -30.29 -13.18
CA ILE A 17 -10.53 -29.75 -12.21
C ILE A 17 -10.98 -28.31 -11.93
N SER A 18 -11.83 -28.11 -10.95
CA SER A 18 -12.07 -26.81 -10.35
C SER A 18 -10.78 -26.38 -9.66
N MET A 19 -9.96 -25.55 -10.32
CA MET A 19 -8.91 -24.78 -9.68
C MET A 19 -9.57 -23.84 -8.67
N LYS A 20 -9.75 -24.31 -7.44
CA LYS A 20 -9.94 -23.43 -6.32
C LYS A 20 -8.64 -22.66 -6.17
N CYS A 21 -8.65 -21.38 -6.56
CA CYS A 21 -7.67 -20.40 -6.14
C CYS A 21 -7.80 -20.28 -4.61
N ALA A 22 -7.18 -21.20 -3.89
CA ALA A 22 -7.04 -21.09 -2.46
C ALA A 22 -6.10 -19.90 -2.24
N ALA A 23 -6.64 -18.77 -1.82
CA ALA A 23 -5.86 -17.81 -1.05
C ALA A 23 -5.12 -18.66 0.00
N GLN A 24 -3.80 -18.75 -0.10
CA GLN A 24 -2.99 -19.57 0.81
C GLN A 24 -3.16 -18.95 2.19
N ALA A 25 -4.14 -19.43 2.95
CA ALA A 25 -4.15 -19.24 4.37
C ALA A 25 -2.80 -19.79 4.88
N LEU A 26 -2.00 -18.93 5.48
CA LEU A 26 -0.78 -19.33 6.15
C LEU A 26 -1.13 -20.55 7.01
N PRO A 27 -0.37 -21.65 6.97
CA PRO A 27 -0.73 -22.87 7.67
C PRO A 27 -0.91 -22.56 9.16
N GLY A 28 -2.15 -22.39 9.60
CA GLY A 28 -2.47 -22.24 11.00
C GLY A 28 -2.05 -23.55 11.70
N GLY A 29 -1.11 -23.48 12.66
CA GLY A 29 -0.78 -24.62 13.46
C GLY A 29 0.70 -24.95 13.60
N ARG A 30 1.61 -24.05 13.26
CA ARG A 30 3.06 -24.27 13.46
C ARG A 30 3.56 -23.94 14.86
N TYR A 31 2.78 -23.30 15.72
CA TYR A 31 3.11 -23.07 17.14
C TYR A 31 2.28 -23.97 18.05
N SER A 32 2.83 -24.35 19.21
CA SER A 32 2.13 -25.17 20.20
C SER A 32 0.92 -24.43 20.78
N ALA A 33 -0.08 -25.17 21.32
CA ALA A 33 -1.22 -24.57 22.03
C ALA A 33 -0.76 -23.67 23.20
N LYS A 34 0.30 -24.07 23.91
CA LYS A 34 0.93 -23.27 24.98
C LYS A 34 1.51 -21.97 24.46
N ASP A 35 2.18 -22.00 23.31
CA ASP A 35 2.77 -20.80 22.72
C ASP A 35 1.71 -19.87 22.13
N LYS A 36 0.63 -20.43 21.60
CA LYS A 36 -0.54 -19.65 21.18
C LYS A 36 -1.11 -18.83 22.34
N LEU A 37 -1.38 -19.47 23.47
CA LEU A 37 -1.89 -18.78 24.67
C LEU A 37 -0.94 -17.69 25.17
N LYS A 38 0.37 -17.92 25.10
CA LYS A 38 1.36 -16.89 25.46
C LYS A 38 1.32 -15.70 24.49
N LEU A 39 1.22 -15.96 23.19
CA LEU A 39 1.15 -14.93 22.16
C LEU A 39 -0.13 -14.10 22.30
N GLU A 40 -1.28 -14.75 22.54
CA GLU A 40 -2.56 -14.09 22.79
C GLU A 40 -2.47 -13.16 24.02
N LYS A 41 -1.98 -13.67 25.16
CA LYS A 41 -1.79 -12.85 26.38
C LYS A 41 -0.84 -11.67 26.16
N GLN A 42 0.24 -11.87 25.41
CA GLN A 42 1.18 -10.79 25.10
C GLN A 42 0.58 -9.77 24.14
N GLN A 43 -0.20 -10.22 23.15
CA GLN A 43 -0.92 -9.35 22.23
C GLN A 43 -1.90 -8.41 22.96
N ASP A 44 -2.63 -8.91 23.98
CA ASP A 44 -3.54 -8.08 24.77
C ASP A 44 -2.80 -6.94 25.47
N SER A 45 -1.63 -7.24 26.03
CA SER A 45 -0.78 -6.20 26.63
C SER A 45 -0.19 -5.26 25.60
N LEU A 46 0.28 -5.79 24.46
CA LEU A 46 0.81 -4.98 23.34
C LEU A 46 -0.21 -4.01 22.78
N LYS A 47 -1.49 -4.41 22.70
CA LYS A 47 -2.58 -3.58 22.20
C LYS A 47 -2.70 -2.25 22.95
N LEU A 48 -2.55 -2.28 24.27
CA LEU A 48 -2.60 -1.06 25.09
C LEU A 48 -1.48 -0.08 24.75
N PHE A 49 -0.25 -0.59 24.61
CA PHE A 49 0.90 0.24 24.26
C PHE A 49 0.83 0.73 22.80
N ALA A 50 0.40 -0.13 21.88
CA ALA A 50 0.16 0.25 20.49
C ALA A 50 -0.87 1.39 20.36
N PHE A 51 -1.95 1.36 21.15
CA PHE A 51 -2.93 2.43 21.22
C PHE A 51 -2.31 3.73 21.77
N ASN A 52 -1.53 3.65 22.84
CA ASN A 52 -0.92 4.82 23.50
C ASN A 52 0.20 5.47 22.68
N ILE A 53 0.86 4.74 21.77
CA ILE A 53 1.83 5.31 20.81
C ILE A 53 1.15 6.37 19.94
N VAL A 54 -0.09 6.12 19.52
CA VAL A 54 -0.83 7.02 18.62
C VAL A 54 -1.65 8.05 19.41
N ASN A 55 -2.37 7.58 20.46
CA ASN A 55 -3.40 8.36 21.14
C ASN A 55 -2.95 8.96 22.49
N GLY A 56 -1.71 8.72 22.92
CA GLY A 56 -1.19 9.36 24.14
C GLY A 56 -1.18 10.89 23.98
N GLU A 57 -1.68 11.61 24.96
CA GLU A 57 -1.79 13.07 24.91
C GLU A 57 -0.42 13.74 24.86
N GLU A 58 0.48 13.31 25.76
CA GLU A 58 1.79 13.91 25.90
C GLU A 58 2.88 13.13 25.13
N PRO A 59 3.88 13.82 24.51
CA PRO A 59 5.00 13.17 23.84
C PRO A 59 5.70 12.13 24.73
N GLY A 60 5.92 12.46 26.01
CA GLY A 60 6.56 11.54 26.96
C GLY A 60 5.80 10.25 27.20
N GLN A 61 4.46 10.28 27.13
CA GLN A 61 3.61 9.08 27.21
C GLN A 61 3.78 8.22 25.96
N ARG A 62 3.73 8.84 24.77
CA ARG A 62 3.91 8.14 23.49
C ARG A 62 5.26 7.46 23.39
N PHE A 63 6.35 8.16 23.77
CA PHE A 63 7.70 7.57 23.76
C PHE A 63 7.89 6.43 24.77
N ARG A 64 7.30 6.56 25.96
CA ARG A 64 7.31 5.45 26.93
C ARG A 64 6.54 4.24 26.41
N ALA A 65 5.37 4.48 25.82
CA ALA A 65 4.57 3.42 25.23
C ALA A 65 5.34 2.70 24.09
N ASP A 66 5.99 3.46 23.19
CA ASP A 66 6.84 2.92 22.12
C ASP A 66 7.98 2.06 22.68
N SER A 67 8.70 2.56 23.68
CA SER A 67 9.82 1.84 24.29
C SER A 67 9.38 0.53 24.95
N VAL A 68 8.22 0.51 25.60
CA VAL A 68 7.65 -0.71 26.19
C VAL A 68 7.14 -1.65 25.10
N PHE A 69 6.43 -1.11 24.11
CA PHE A 69 5.90 -1.85 22.97
C PHE A 69 7.02 -2.62 22.25
N ILE A 70 8.12 -1.95 21.90
CA ILE A 70 9.25 -2.58 21.21
C ILE A 70 9.79 -3.77 22.02
N ARG A 71 10.06 -3.58 23.32
CA ARG A 71 10.59 -4.67 24.18
C ARG A 71 9.62 -5.85 24.26
N MET A 72 8.33 -5.57 24.38
CA MET A 72 7.30 -6.61 24.46
C MET A 72 7.11 -7.30 23.11
N LEU A 73 7.09 -6.55 22.00
CA LEU A 73 7.00 -7.12 20.65
C LEU A 73 8.18 -8.07 20.41
N VAL A 74 9.41 -7.65 20.66
CA VAL A 74 10.60 -8.51 20.51
C VAL A 74 10.49 -9.75 21.37
N ARG A 75 9.99 -9.64 22.63
CA ARG A 75 9.76 -10.80 23.51
C ARG A 75 8.72 -11.76 22.92
N SER A 76 7.65 -11.22 22.36
CA SER A 76 6.61 -12.02 21.68
C SER A 76 7.15 -12.73 20.44
N LEU A 77 7.96 -12.01 19.65
CA LEU A 77 8.55 -12.53 18.43
C LEU A 77 9.60 -13.62 18.69
N LYS A 78 10.19 -13.68 19.89
CA LYS A 78 11.10 -14.76 20.31
C LYS A 78 10.38 -16.09 20.59
N ILE A 79 9.05 -16.11 20.70
CA ILE A 79 8.30 -17.35 20.82
C ILE A 79 8.41 -18.11 19.50
N PRO A 80 8.77 -19.41 19.52
CA PRO A 80 8.97 -20.19 18.30
C PRO A 80 7.77 -20.11 17.35
N ASN A 81 8.05 -19.98 16.07
CA ASN A 81 7.03 -19.85 15.02
C ASN A 81 6.09 -18.64 15.16
N SER A 82 6.44 -17.63 15.96
CA SER A 82 5.69 -16.39 16.10
C SER A 82 5.44 -15.68 14.75
N PHE A 83 6.25 -15.97 13.73
CA PHE A 83 6.06 -15.49 12.36
C PHE A 83 4.63 -15.73 11.85
N TYR A 84 4.02 -16.84 12.21
CA TYR A 84 2.68 -17.23 11.76
C TYR A 84 1.55 -16.66 12.64
N PHE A 85 1.87 -16.01 13.76
CA PHE A 85 0.87 -15.37 14.61
C PHE A 85 0.55 -13.96 14.09
N PRO A 86 -0.72 -13.67 13.74
CA PRO A 86 -1.03 -12.46 12.94
C PRO A 86 -0.98 -11.16 13.74
N PHE A 87 -1.12 -11.20 15.08
CA PHE A 87 -1.24 -10.02 15.94
C PHE A 87 -2.41 -9.10 15.56
N ASP A 88 -3.58 -9.66 15.24
CA ASP A 88 -4.73 -8.93 14.66
C ASP A 88 -5.22 -7.78 15.54
N SER A 89 -5.09 -7.89 16.88
CA SER A 89 -5.51 -6.84 17.81
C SER A 89 -4.63 -5.58 17.79
N LEU A 90 -3.47 -5.60 17.12
CA LEU A 90 -2.59 -4.43 16.99
C LEU A 90 -3.04 -3.57 15.80
N GLN A 91 -4.17 -2.89 15.91
CA GLN A 91 -4.79 -2.15 14.80
C GLN A 91 -4.01 -0.88 14.40
N THR A 92 -3.29 -0.26 15.33
CA THR A 92 -2.50 0.96 15.09
C THR A 92 -1.07 0.70 14.56
N ILE A 93 -0.71 -0.57 14.40
CA ILE A 93 0.59 -1.02 13.90
C ILE A 93 0.38 -1.72 12.55
N SER A 94 1.04 -1.29 11.51
CA SER A 94 1.05 -2.02 10.25
C SER A 94 1.84 -3.32 10.38
N LYS A 95 1.28 -4.42 9.84
CA LYS A 95 1.82 -5.79 9.88
C LYS A 95 1.57 -6.46 8.54
N LEU A 96 2.48 -6.28 7.60
CA LEU A 96 2.32 -6.79 6.25
C LEU A 96 3.20 -8.01 6.03
N TYR A 97 2.60 -9.09 5.53
CA TYR A 97 3.35 -10.22 5.02
C TYR A 97 3.72 -10.02 3.56
N ALA A 98 4.93 -10.42 3.18
CA ALA A 98 5.28 -10.58 1.78
C ALA A 98 4.32 -11.59 1.11
N PRO A 99 3.91 -11.39 -0.15
CA PRO A 99 3.00 -12.31 -0.84
C PRO A 99 3.51 -13.75 -0.90
N ASP A 100 4.82 -13.97 -0.96
CA ASP A 100 5.48 -15.28 -0.90
C ASP A 100 5.73 -15.77 0.54
N SER A 101 5.31 -15.01 1.54
CA SER A 101 5.50 -15.33 2.95
C SER A 101 6.97 -15.52 3.36
N SER A 102 7.93 -14.89 2.66
CA SER A 102 9.36 -14.95 3.01
C SER A 102 9.71 -14.09 4.21
N PHE A 103 8.97 -13.01 4.41
CA PHE A 103 9.11 -12.10 5.56
C PHE A 103 7.76 -11.45 5.89
N ARG A 104 7.72 -10.75 7.04
CA ARG A 104 6.72 -9.72 7.33
C ARG A 104 7.41 -8.45 7.82
N ILE A 105 6.76 -7.32 7.59
CA ILE A 105 7.25 -6.02 8.03
C ILE A 105 6.25 -5.39 8.99
N PHE A 106 6.75 -4.87 10.10
CA PHE A 106 6.02 -4.06 11.06
C PHE A 106 6.42 -2.62 10.88
N THR A 107 5.47 -1.70 10.77
CA THR A 107 5.76 -0.27 10.74
C THR A 107 4.71 0.53 11.51
N TRP A 108 5.17 1.58 12.17
CA TRP A 108 4.34 2.55 12.87
C TRP A 108 5.06 3.88 13.00
N GLN A 109 4.31 4.90 13.39
CA GLN A 109 4.88 6.22 13.62
C GLN A 109 4.56 6.74 15.02
N ILE A 110 5.38 7.65 15.50
CA ILE A 110 5.21 8.36 16.77
C ILE A 110 5.20 9.84 16.48
N LYS A 111 4.15 10.53 16.91
CA LYS A 111 4.13 11.98 16.91
C LYS A 111 5.04 12.50 18.02
N LYS A 112 6.19 13.07 17.65
CA LYS A 112 7.15 13.67 18.58
C LYS A 112 6.62 15.00 19.12
N ASP A 113 6.18 15.87 18.22
CA ASP A 113 5.56 17.15 18.50
C ASP A 113 4.55 17.49 17.38
N VAL A 114 4.07 18.73 17.30
CA VAL A 114 3.12 19.12 16.26
C VAL A 114 3.71 19.11 14.83
N TYR A 115 5.05 19.12 14.70
CA TYR A 115 5.74 19.25 13.42
C TYR A 115 6.51 17.99 13.00
N VAL A 116 6.75 17.06 13.92
CA VAL A 116 7.70 15.97 13.68
C VAL A 116 7.07 14.62 14.02
N PHE A 117 7.10 13.74 13.03
CA PHE A 117 6.75 12.33 13.17
C PHE A 117 8.01 11.48 13.00
N LEU A 118 8.20 10.50 13.87
CA LEU A 118 9.30 9.54 13.79
C LEU A 118 8.76 8.19 13.36
N GLN A 119 9.40 7.59 12.39
CA GLN A 119 9.01 6.28 11.86
C GLN A 119 9.72 5.16 12.63
N ARG A 120 9.04 4.05 12.81
CA ARG A 120 9.56 2.83 13.41
C ARG A 120 9.25 1.65 12.52
N GLY A 121 10.17 0.70 12.45
CA GLY A 121 9.95 -0.50 11.68
C GLY A 121 10.88 -1.65 12.05
N ALA A 122 10.47 -2.86 11.67
CA ALA A 122 11.29 -4.05 11.74
C ALA A 122 10.81 -5.08 10.71
N ILE A 123 11.74 -5.81 10.12
CA ILE A 123 11.45 -6.95 9.24
C ILE A 123 11.70 -8.23 10.02
N GLN A 124 10.70 -9.09 10.14
CA GLN A 124 10.85 -10.46 10.62
C GLN A 124 10.92 -11.41 9.43
N MET A 125 12.06 -12.07 9.27
CA MET A 125 12.24 -13.10 8.24
C MET A 125 11.59 -14.41 8.69
N ARG A 126 11.02 -15.15 7.74
CA ARG A 126 10.63 -16.53 7.99
C ARG A 126 11.87 -17.40 8.09
N THR A 127 11.95 -18.22 9.13
CA THR A 127 13.03 -19.21 9.35
C THR A 127 12.47 -20.63 9.28
N ALA A 128 13.29 -21.59 8.88
CA ALA A 128 12.89 -22.98 8.76
C ALA A 128 12.66 -23.64 10.14
N ASP A 129 13.44 -23.23 11.14
CA ASP A 129 13.41 -23.72 12.51
C ASP A 129 12.42 -22.98 13.41
N GLY A 130 11.76 -21.94 12.91
CA GLY A 130 10.83 -21.10 13.66
C GLY A 130 11.49 -20.12 14.64
N SER A 131 12.81 -20.01 14.63
CA SER A 131 13.55 -19.03 15.44
C SER A 131 13.35 -17.60 14.95
N LEU A 132 13.62 -16.62 15.80
CA LEU A 132 13.52 -15.21 15.44
C LEU A 132 14.72 -14.75 14.63
N LYS A 133 14.49 -14.31 13.39
CA LYS A 133 15.40 -13.47 12.62
C LYS A 133 14.73 -12.11 12.39
N LEU A 134 15.13 -11.10 13.16
CA LEU A 134 14.54 -9.75 13.17
C LEU A 134 15.59 -8.74 12.73
N ILE A 135 15.21 -7.87 11.80
CA ILE A 135 16.03 -6.78 11.29
C ILE A 135 15.34 -5.46 11.66
N PRO A 136 15.84 -4.72 12.67
CA PRO A 136 15.31 -3.40 13.01
C PRO A 136 15.57 -2.41 11.87
N LEU A 137 14.63 -1.47 11.66
CA LEU A 137 14.76 -0.39 10.70
C LEU A 137 14.96 0.94 11.46
N HIS A 138 16.02 1.67 11.09
CA HIS A 138 16.37 2.94 11.71
C HIS A 138 15.98 4.09 10.77
N ASP A 139 15.02 4.89 11.21
CA ASP A 139 14.52 6.03 10.44
C ASP A 139 15.59 7.12 10.29
N PHE A 140 15.88 7.46 9.05
CA PHE A 140 16.84 8.50 8.65
C PHE A 140 16.18 9.59 7.78
N SER A 141 14.84 9.64 7.75
CA SER A 141 14.07 10.55 6.90
C SER A 141 14.41 12.01 7.16
N MET A 142 14.58 12.43 8.43
CA MET A 142 14.93 13.80 8.82
C MET A 142 16.28 14.27 8.26
N PHE A 143 17.21 13.35 7.95
CA PHE A 143 18.52 13.66 7.39
C PHE A 143 18.61 13.47 5.88
N THR A 144 17.49 13.17 5.23
CA THR A 144 17.43 12.85 3.81
C THR A 144 16.95 14.06 3.02
N LYS A 145 17.87 14.69 2.25
CA LYS A 145 17.55 15.85 1.42
C LYS A 145 17.00 15.47 0.03
N ARG A 146 17.46 14.36 -0.53
CA ARG A 146 17.10 13.89 -1.87
C ARG A 146 16.74 12.41 -1.84
N PRO A 147 15.49 12.07 -1.52
CA PRO A 147 15.06 10.68 -1.39
C PRO A 147 15.06 9.91 -2.72
N TYR A 148 14.93 10.60 -3.85
CA TYR A 148 14.88 9.99 -5.18
C TYR A 148 16.20 9.34 -5.63
N ASP A 149 17.35 9.80 -5.08
CA ASP A 149 18.69 9.50 -5.58
C ASP A 149 19.49 8.60 -4.64
N SER A 150 18.84 7.84 -3.79
CA SER A 150 19.57 7.11 -2.77
C SER A 150 19.02 5.72 -2.47
N VAL A 151 19.87 4.72 -2.67
CA VAL A 151 19.64 3.38 -2.15
C VAL A 151 19.95 3.38 -0.64
N ARG A 152 19.11 2.71 0.14
CA ARG A 152 19.17 2.68 1.61
C ARG A 152 19.20 1.24 2.13
N ASN A 153 19.54 1.10 3.39
CA ASN A 153 19.51 -0.17 4.11
C ASN A 153 18.77 -0.02 5.47
N ALA A 154 18.80 -1.05 6.30
CA ALA A 154 18.13 -1.03 7.59
C ALA A 154 18.59 0.11 8.52
N ASN A 155 19.85 0.56 8.43
CA ASN A 155 20.42 1.56 9.33
C ASN A 155 20.15 3.01 8.90
N ASN A 156 19.70 3.22 7.66
CA ASN A 156 19.43 4.56 7.12
C ASN A 156 18.14 4.58 6.30
N TRP A 157 17.16 3.78 6.72
CA TRP A 157 15.85 3.65 6.10
C TRP A 157 15.11 5.00 6.06
N ILE A 158 14.36 5.26 4.98
CA ILE A 158 13.42 6.37 4.92
C ILE A 158 12.06 5.82 5.36
N GLY A 159 11.64 6.23 6.55
CA GLY A 159 10.50 5.64 7.22
C GLY A 159 9.15 5.96 6.59
N ALA A 160 8.27 4.96 6.59
CA ALA A 160 6.85 5.11 6.28
C ALA A 160 6.03 4.01 6.96
N ILE A 161 4.75 4.25 7.17
CA ILE A 161 3.80 3.20 7.54
C ILE A 161 3.39 2.48 6.25
N TYR A 162 3.94 1.30 5.99
CA TYR A 162 3.58 0.54 4.81
C TYR A 162 2.19 -0.06 4.95
N TYR A 163 1.36 0.12 3.90
CA TYR A 163 0.00 -0.42 3.85
C TYR A 163 -0.21 -1.44 2.72
N ARG A 164 0.77 -1.57 1.81
CA ARG A 164 0.71 -2.54 0.70
C ARG A 164 2.09 -3.05 0.34
N ILE A 165 2.18 -4.35 0.00
CA ILE A 165 3.36 -4.98 -0.63
C ILE A 165 2.90 -5.59 -1.96
N ILE A 166 3.55 -5.23 -3.06
CA ILE A 166 3.36 -5.81 -4.38
C ILE A 166 4.61 -6.58 -4.73
N GLN A 167 4.48 -7.86 -5.00
CA GLN A 167 5.59 -8.70 -5.42
C GLN A 167 5.62 -8.81 -6.94
N LYS A 168 6.78 -8.60 -7.52
CA LYS A 168 7.11 -8.90 -8.92
C LYS A 168 8.34 -9.80 -8.95
N ASN A 169 8.51 -10.54 -10.02
CA ASN A 169 9.74 -11.29 -10.29
C ASN A 169 10.37 -10.77 -11.59
N TYR A 170 11.66 -10.56 -11.56
CA TYR A 170 12.42 -10.19 -12.75
C TYR A 170 13.81 -10.80 -12.69
N ASN A 171 14.23 -11.49 -13.75
CA ASN A 171 15.49 -12.21 -13.83
C ASN A 171 15.76 -13.14 -12.64
N GLY A 172 14.71 -13.85 -12.18
CA GLY A 172 14.79 -14.78 -11.05
C GLY A 172 14.88 -14.12 -9.67
N LYS A 173 14.83 -12.80 -9.57
CA LYS A 173 14.85 -12.05 -8.30
C LYS A 173 13.44 -11.62 -7.91
N ASN A 174 13.09 -11.80 -6.64
CA ASN A 174 11.88 -11.22 -6.07
C ASN A 174 12.11 -9.73 -5.77
N ILE A 175 11.18 -8.91 -6.22
CA ILE A 175 11.17 -7.45 -6.06
C ILE A 175 9.86 -7.10 -5.35
N TYR A 176 9.96 -6.45 -4.20
CA TYR A 176 8.81 -6.09 -3.38
C TYR A 176 8.62 -4.57 -3.41
N THR A 177 7.58 -4.10 -4.09
CA THR A 177 7.22 -2.68 -4.07
C THR A 177 6.35 -2.40 -2.87
N LEU A 178 6.79 -1.47 -2.04
CA LEU A 178 6.12 -1.06 -0.81
C LEU A 178 5.40 0.26 -1.07
N LEU A 179 4.11 0.31 -0.72
CA LEU A 179 3.36 1.57 -0.66
C LEU A 179 3.21 1.97 0.81
N GLY A 180 3.58 3.19 1.13
CA GLY A 180 3.63 3.69 2.49
C GLY A 180 3.01 5.07 2.68
N PHE A 181 2.63 5.37 3.91
CA PHE A 181 2.10 6.65 4.35
C PHE A 181 3.04 7.28 5.38
N ASP A 182 3.21 8.59 5.31
CA ASP A 182 3.92 9.40 6.27
C ASP A 182 3.09 10.65 6.60
N ASP A 183 2.78 10.81 7.87
CA ASP A 183 2.05 11.96 8.43
C ASP A 183 2.97 13.20 8.55
N PHE A 184 3.73 13.43 7.57
CA PHE A 184 4.95 14.18 7.35
C PHE A 184 5.08 15.49 8.15
N THR A 185 4.14 16.44 7.95
CA THR A 185 4.14 17.73 8.65
C THR A 185 2.74 18.09 9.16
N ILE A 186 2.62 19.25 9.82
CA ILE A 186 1.31 19.78 10.23
C ILE A 186 0.45 20.17 9.01
N ASN A 187 1.06 20.51 7.86
CA ASN A 187 0.38 21.03 6.68
C ASN A 187 0.25 20.01 5.55
N SER A 188 1.02 18.93 5.57
CA SER A 188 1.05 17.96 4.47
C SER A 188 1.26 16.53 4.93
N ASN A 189 0.74 15.61 4.13
CA ASN A 189 1.01 14.18 4.18
C ASN A 189 1.85 13.75 2.98
N LYS A 190 2.53 12.59 3.11
CA LYS A 190 3.19 11.92 1.99
C LYS A 190 2.68 10.51 1.80
N LYS A 191 2.63 10.08 0.54
CA LYS A 191 2.53 8.67 0.19
C LYS A 191 3.76 8.27 -0.61
N TRP A 192 4.37 7.17 -0.18
CA TRP A 192 5.64 6.66 -0.68
C TRP A 192 5.46 5.41 -1.52
N MET A 193 6.30 5.30 -2.53
CA MET A 193 6.51 4.07 -3.29
C MET A 193 8.01 3.80 -3.40
N GLU A 194 8.46 2.68 -2.85
CA GLU A 194 9.84 2.25 -2.94
C GLU A 194 9.94 0.73 -3.13
N VAL A 195 11.08 0.27 -3.59
CA VAL A 195 11.35 -1.15 -3.78
C VAL A 195 12.21 -1.65 -2.63
N LEU A 196 11.80 -2.78 -2.06
CA LEU A 196 12.58 -3.59 -1.13
C LEU A 196 13.10 -4.82 -1.88
N THR A 197 14.40 -5.05 -1.78
CA THR A 197 15.07 -6.29 -2.15
C THR A 197 15.96 -6.77 -1.00
N PHE A 198 16.52 -7.95 -1.14
CA PHE A 198 17.52 -8.47 -0.19
C PHE A 198 18.81 -8.77 -0.91
N ASP A 199 19.93 -8.38 -0.31
CA ASP A 199 21.26 -8.71 -0.81
C ASP A 199 21.62 -10.20 -0.58
N GLU A 200 22.82 -10.60 -0.97
CA GLU A 200 23.32 -11.98 -0.83
C GLU A 200 23.44 -12.43 0.64
N GLN A 201 23.56 -11.48 1.57
CA GLN A 201 23.62 -11.71 3.02
C GLN A 201 22.21 -11.70 3.64
N GLY A 202 21.17 -11.48 2.82
CA GLY A 202 19.78 -11.37 3.27
C GLY A 202 19.49 -10.08 4.05
N GLN A 203 20.28 -9.01 3.83
CA GLN A 203 20.01 -7.69 4.38
C GLN A 203 19.06 -6.90 3.47
N PRO A 204 18.13 -6.11 4.01
CA PRO A 204 17.21 -5.33 3.22
C PRO A 204 17.92 -4.16 2.52
N VAL A 205 17.58 -4.00 1.25
CA VAL A 205 18.00 -2.89 0.40
C VAL A 205 16.74 -2.18 -0.07
N PHE A 206 16.61 -0.90 0.26
CA PHE A 206 15.48 -0.05 -0.07
C PHE A 206 15.86 0.92 -1.18
N GLY A 207 15.04 0.97 -2.25
CA GLY A 207 15.31 1.77 -3.44
C GLY A 207 16.00 0.99 -4.54
N GLY A 208 16.54 1.71 -5.51
CA GLY A 208 17.12 1.20 -6.74
C GLY A 208 16.44 1.82 -7.97
N PRO A 209 17.01 1.71 -9.16
CA PRO A 209 16.57 2.40 -10.37
C PRO A 209 15.29 1.76 -10.95
N TYR A 210 14.23 1.69 -10.15
CA TYR A 210 13.01 0.97 -10.50
C TYR A 210 11.89 1.84 -11.06
N PHE A 211 11.94 3.18 -10.91
CA PHE A 211 10.87 4.07 -11.34
C PHE A 211 11.31 4.95 -12.49
N SER A 212 10.69 4.78 -13.67
CA SER A 212 11.09 5.41 -14.91
C SER A 212 9.99 6.33 -15.46
N PHE A 213 10.37 7.57 -15.79
CA PHE A 213 9.51 8.61 -16.38
C PHE A 213 9.85 8.88 -17.87
N LYS A 214 10.52 7.94 -18.54
CA LYS A 214 11.04 8.15 -19.91
C LYS A 214 9.97 8.50 -20.94
N ASN A 215 8.72 8.11 -20.69
CA ASN A 215 7.59 8.34 -21.58
C ASN A 215 6.73 9.56 -21.15
N ASP A 216 7.18 10.31 -20.17
CA ASP A 216 6.47 11.47 -19.62
C ASP A 216 7.14 12.76 -20.06
N SER A 217 6.33 13.72 -20.55
CA SER A 217 6.80 15.05 -20.95
C SER A 217 7.12 15.94 -19.74
N ALA A 218 6.45 15.73 -18.59
CA ALA A 218 6.65 16.45 -17.33
C ALA A 218 7.70 15.78 -16.43
N LYS A 219 8.75 15.26 -17.00
CA LYS A 219 9.73 14.36 -16.36
C LYS A 219 10.28 14.86 -15.02
N ILE A 220 10.19 14.00 -14.01
CA ILE A 220 10.94 14.14 -12.76
C ILE A 220 12.43 13.91 -13.01
N SER A 221 12.78 12.94 -13.87
CA SER A 221 14.16 12.57 -14.19
C SER A 221 14.24 11.88 -15.56
N ASN A 222 15.35 12.09 -16.26
CA ASN A 222 15.68 11.35 -17.51
C ASN A 222 16.20 9.93 -17.21
N LYS A 223 16.59 9.63 -15.97
CA LYS A 223 17.04 8.32 -15.50
C LYS A 223 16.03 7.75 -14.53
N PRO A 224 15.94 6.43 -14.38
CA PRO A 224 15.14 5.83 -13.32
C PRO A 224 15.56 6.34 -11.94
N VAL A 225 14.59 6.56 -11.06
CA VAL A 225 14.82 7.04 -9.69
C VAL A 225 14.61 5.92 -8.68
N ASP A 226 15.22 6.09 -7.49
CA ASP A 226 15.23 5.08 -6.45
C ASP A 226 13.90 4.98 -5.69
N ARG A 227 13.13 6.05 -5.67
CA ARG A 227 11.82 6.16 -5.01
C ARG A 227 10.92 7.14 -5.74
N PHE A 228 9.63 7.02 -5.46
CA PHE A 228 8.63 8.01 -5.82
C PHE A 228 7.76 8.33 -4.62
N TYR A 229 7.32 9.58 -4.50
CA TYR A 229 6.32 9.98 -3.52
C TYR A 229 5.45 11.11 -4.08
N ILE A 230 4.27 11.22 -3.52
CA ILE A 230 3.43 12.41 -3.63
C ILE A 230 3.33 13.07 -2.26
N GLU A 231 3.37 14.40 -2.25
CA GLU A 231 3.06 15.21 -1.07
C GLU A 231 1.82 16.03 -1.35
N TYR A 232 0.92 16.11 -0.39
CA TYR A 232 -0.38 16.73 -0.56
C TYR A 232 -0.86 17.37 0.74
N LYS A 233 -1.80 18.31 0.61
CA LYS A 233 -2.40 19.07 1.70
C LYS A 233 -2.94 18.12 2.79
N LYS A 234 -2.76 18.49 4.06
CA LYS A 234 -3.09 17.69 5.23
C LYS A 234 -4.54 17.21 5.24
N GLU A 235 -5.46 18.11 4.91
CA GLU A 235 -6.91 17.86 4.93
C GLU A 235 -7.42 17.15 3.67
N ALA A 236 -6.59 17.05 2.63
CA ALA A 236 -6.97 16.34 1.41
C ALA A 236 -6.89 14.84 1.61
N SER A 237 -7.76 14.13 0.90
CA SER A 237 -7.69 12.66 0.77
C SER A 237 -7.21 12.32 -0.63
N THR A 238 -6.24 11.42 -0.74
CA THR A 238 -5.71 11.00 -2.03
C THR A 238 -5.57 9.48 -2.11
N THR A 239 -5.85 8.94 -3.28
CA THR A 239 -5.61 7.53 -3.63
C THR A 239 -4.12 7.34 -3.96
N PHE A 240 -3.54 6.23 -3.55
CA PHE A 240 -2.25 5.74 -4.02
C PHE A 240 -2.21 4.26 -3.71
N ASN A 241 -2.64 3.42 -4.65
CA ASN A 241 -2.75 1.98 -4.40
C ASN A 241 -2.51 1.17 -5.67
N TYR A 242 -2.34 -0.14 -5.49
CA TYR A 242 -2.25 -1.09 -6.58
C TYR A 242 -3.65 -1.59 -6.97
N ASP A 243 -4.01 -1.40 -8.22
CA ASP A 243 -5.19 -1.97 -8.83
C ASP A 243 -4.83 -3.29 -9.52
N SER A 244 -5.39 -4.39 -9.02
CA SER A 244 -5.10 -5.73 -9.55
C SER A 244 -5.78 -5.99 -10.90
N SER A 245 -6.87 -5.31 -11.21
CA SER A 245 -7.59 -5.46 -12.49
C SER A 245 -6.84 -4.78 -13.63
N LEU A 246 -6.25 -3.63 -13.34
CA LEU A 246 -5.39 -2.89 -14.26
C LEU A 246 -3.94 -3.40 -14.26
N ASN A 247 -3.56 -4.18 -13.24
CA ASN A 247 -2.17 -4.57 -12.96
C ASN A 247 -1.22 -3.36 -12.87
N MET A 248 -1.71 -2.26 -12.29
CA MET A 248 -1.02 -0.97 -12.19
C MET A 248 -1.07 -0.44 -10.76
N ILE A 249 -0.10 0.40 -10.42
CA ILE A 249 -0.22 1.31 -9.28
C ILE A 249 -0.89 2.59 -9.81
N VAL A 250 -1.96 3.01 -9.16
CA VAL A 250 -2.76 4.18 -9.54
C VAL A 250 -2.76 5.17 -8.38
N TYR A 251 -2.60 6.45 -8.70
CA TYR A 251 -2.68 7.53 -7.73
C TYR A 251 -3.34 8.76 -8.35
N ASP A 252 -3.91 9.62 -7.50
CA ASP A 252 -4.54 10.85 -7.93
C ASP A 252 -3.51 11.81 -8.53
N HIS A 253 -3.82 12.40 -9.68
CA HIS A 253 -3.12 13.57 -10.16
C HIS A 253 -3.37 14.73 -9.22
N LEU A 254 -2.32 15.50 -8.93
CA LEU A 254 -2.36 16.57 -7.94
C LEU A 254 -2.07 17.92 -8.57
N ILE A 255 -2.88 18.91 -8.20
CA ILE A 255 -2.68 20.32 -8.58
C ILE A 255 -2.54 21.19 -7.35
N SER A 256 -1.85 22.32 -7.47
CA SER A 256 -1.75 23.32 -6.41
C SER A 256 -3.02 24.17 -6.35
N GLU A 257 -3.70 24.23 -5.20
CA GLU A 257 -4.84 25.15 -4.98
C GLU A 257 -4.44 26.63 -5.08
N THR A 258 -3.15 26.94 -4.89
CA THR A 258 -2.63 28.34 -4.87
C THR A 258 -1.84 28.68 -6.12
N GLU A 259 -1.84 27.80 -7.15
CA GLU A 259 -1.06 27.95 -8.38
C GLU A 259 0.47 28.03 -8.13
N GLU A 260 0.94 27.56 -6.98
CA GLU A 260 2.34 27.58 -6.57
C GLU A 260 2.95 26.17 -6.63
N PRO A 261 3.56 25.72 -7.73
CA PRO A 261 4.01 24.32 -7.91
C PRO A 261 5.16 23.91 -6.99
N LYS A 262 5.75 24.85 -6.25
CA LYS A 262 6.80 24.55 -5.25
C LYS A 262 6.23 24.27 -3.85
N ARG A 263 4.97 24.62 -3.61
CA ARG A 263 4.30 24.45 -2.32
C ARG A 263 3.44 23.19 -2.31
N GLN A 264 4.10 22.04 -2.18
CA GLN A 264 3.43 20.72 -2.23
C GLN A 264 2.39 20.54 -1.13
N GLU A 265 2.49 21.28 -0.01
CA GLU A 265 1.48 21.31 1.05
C GLU A 265 0.14 21.94 0.62
N THR A 266 0.06 22.50 -0.59
CA THR A 266 -1.18 23.05 -1.17
C THR A 266 -1.80 22.12 -2.22
N PHE A 267 -1.19 20.96 -2.46
CA PHE A 267 -1.62 20.08 -3.54
C PHE A 267 -2.84 19.27 -3.14
N VAL A 268 -3.80 19.20 -4.05
CA VAL A 268 -5.05 18.45 -3.92
C VAL A 268 -5.36 17.67 -5.19
N PRO A 269 -6.12 16.56 -5.12
CA PRO A 269 -6.62 15.85 -6.30
C PRO A 269 -7.51 16.73 -7.18
N ASP A 270 -7.35 16.63 -8.49
CA ASP A 270 -8.20 17.31 -9.48
C ASP A 270 -9.21 16.40 -10.19
N GLY A 271 -9.21 15.11 -9.84
CA GLY A 271 -10.10 14.09 -10.39
C GLY A 271 -9.49 13.28 -11.53
N ASP A 272 -8.32 13.65 -12.04
CA ASP A 272 -7.54 12.79 -12.95
C ASP A 272 -6.65 11.80 -12.17
N TYR A 273 -6.14 10.77 -12.87
CA TYR A 273 -5.31 9.72 -12.27
C TYR A 273 -4.06 9.48 -13.10
N GLU A 274 -2.96 9.36 -12.41
CA GLU A 274 -1.68 8.89 -12.93
C GLU A 274 -1.38 7.48 -12.39
N GLY A 275 -0.35 6.85 -12.93
CA GLY A 275 -0.01 5.51 -12.45
C GLY A 275 1.35 5.02 -12.89
N PHE A 276 1.62 3.78 -12.50
CA PHE A 276 2.81 3.06 -12.92
C PHE A 276 2.44 1.65 -13.38
N THR A 277 2.93 1.26 -14.56
CA THR A 277 2.84 -0.11 -15.06
C THR A 277 4.19 -0.81 -14.95
N TRP A 278 4.16 -2.12 -14.62
CA TRP A 278 5.38 -2.92 -14.50
C TRP A 278 5.80 -3.46 -15.85
N LEU A 279 7.01 -3.11 -16.30
CA LEU A 279 7.57 -3.58 -17.55
C LEU A 279 9.10 -3.73 -17.45
N ASN A 280 9.63 -4.88 -17.88
CA ASN A 280 11.08 -5.15 -17.96
C ASN A 280 11.86 -4.81 -16.68
N GLY A 281 11.30 -5.16 -15.53
CA GLY A 281 11.96 -4.96 -14.24
C GLY A 281 11.84 -3.53 -13.67
N GLN A 282 11.01 -2.68 -14.26
CA GLN A 282 10.79 -1.30 -13.82
C GLN A 282 9.30 -0.94 -13.79
N TRP A 283 8.96 0.01 -12.96
CA TRP A 283 7.70 0.73 -12.96
C TRP A 283 7.79 1.93 -13.90
N LEU A 284 7.07 1.86 -15.03
CA LEU A 284 7.00 2.95 -16.01
C LEU A 284 5.82 3.86 -15.69
N HIS A 285 6.09 5.14 -15.59
CA HIS A 285 5.07 6.15 -15.34
C HIS A 285 4.08 6.26 -16.51
N VAL A 286 2.81 6.39 -16.17
CA VAL A 286 1.66 6.60 -17.06
C VAL A 286 0.99 7.91 -16.65
N PRO A 287 1.14 8.98 -17.40
CA PRO A 287 0.68 10.32 -17.01
C PRO A 287 -0.84 10.50 -17.04
N LYS A 288 -1.57 9.56 -17.63
CA LYS A 288 -3.04 9.53 -17.61
C LYS A 288 -3.54 8.09 -17.72
N VAL A 289 -4.10 7.58 -16.62
CA VAL A 289 -4.58 6.18 -16.54
C VAL A 289 -5.92 6.02 -17.24
N PHE A 290 -6.86 6.96 -17.05
CA PHE A 290 -8.17 6.91 -17.65
C PHE A 290 -8.28 7.95 -18.78
N GLY A 291 -7.99 7.53 -19.99
CA GLY A 291 -7.92 8.39 -21.19
C GLY A 291 -9.25 8.62 -21.89
N ASN A 292 -10.39 8.32 -21.29
CA ASN A 292 -11.67 8.64 -21.85
C ASN A 292 -11.98 10.14 -21.62
N THR A 293 -11.47 10.99 -22.50
CA THR A 293 -12.34 12.07 -22.96
C THR A 293 -13.58 11.39 -23.54
N MET A 294 -14.64 11.21 -22.73
CA MET A 294 -15.96 11.19 -23.33
C MET A 294 -16.01 12.47 -24.15
N LYS A 295 -15.92 12.35 -25.47
CA LYS A 295 -16.48 13.38 -26.35
C LYS A 295 -17.96 13.35 -26.01
N LEU A 296 -18.37 14.24 -25.13
CA LEU A 296 -19.75 14.67 -24.97
C LEU A 296 -20.07 15.39 -26.27
N ASP A 297 -20.28 14.62 -27.35
CA ASP A 297 -20.76 15.15 -28.62
C ASP A 297 -22.15 15.77 -28.34
N GLY A 298 -22.13 17.07 -27.99
CA GLY A 298 -23.31 17.92 -27.95
C GLY A 298 -24.41 17.57 -26.92
N GLN A 299 -24.19 16.62 -26.01
CA GLN A 299 -25.15 16.24 -24.97
C GLN A 299 -24.69 16.67 -23.57
N PHE A 300 -24.30 17.93 -23.41
CA PHE A 300 -24.55 18.55 -22.13
C PHE A 300 -26.06 18.60 -21.94
N PRO A 301 -26.64 18.14 -20.81
CA PRO A 301 -27.97 18.58 -20.45
C PRO A 301 -27.91 20.10 -20.53
N GLN A 302 -28.60 20.69 -21.52
CA GLN A 302 -28.77 22.15 -21.48
C GLN A 302 -29.35 22.42 -20.11
N GLU A 303 -28.72 23.31 -19.33
CA GLU A 303 -29.32 23.82 -18.12
C GLU A 303 -30.73 24.25 -18.52
N GLN A 304 -31.72 23.42 -18.16
CA GLN A 304 -33.11 23.85 -18.32
C GLN A 304 -33.23 25.08 -17.43
N LYS A 305 -33.41 26.24 -18.04
CA LYS A 305 -33.67 27.46 -17.28
C LYS A 305 -34.92 27.20 -16.45
N ILE A 306 -34.73 26.81 -15.20
CA ILE A 306 -35.82 26.58 -14.22
C ILE A 306 -36.55 27.89 -13.92
N LEU A 307 -35.94 29.04 -14.31
CA LEU A 307 -36.52 30.37 -14.19
C LEU A 307 -37.01 30.85 -15.54
N ASN A 308 -38.25 31.33 -15.59
CA ASN A 308 -38.77 32.07 -16.73
C ASN A 308 -38.10 33.44 -16.86
N ASP A 309 -38.28 34.11 -17.97
CA ASP A 309 -37.65 35.43 -18.25
C ASP A 309 -38.08 36.54 -17.27
N ALA A 310 -39.06 36.28 -16.38
CA ALA A 310 -39.50 37.18 -15.31
C ALA A 310 -38.91 36.81 -13.94
N GLY A 311 -37.98 35.82 -13.85
CA GLY A 311 -37.34 35.39 -12.63
C GLY A 311 -38.18 34.47 -11.75
N GLY A 312 -39.36 34.03 -12.22
CA GLY A 312 -40.18 33.03 -11.52
C GLY A 312 -39.86 31.59 -11.97
N VAL A 313 -40.15 30.61 -11.10
CA VAL A 313 -39.96 29.18 -11.41
C VAL A 313 -40.97 28.75 -12.51
N ASP A 314 -40.49 28.16 -13.62
CA ASP A 314 -41.34 27.57 -14.63
C ASP A 314 -41.91 26.23 -14.18
N GLU A 315 -43.11 26.27 -13.61
CA GLU A 315 -43.79 25.08 -13.07
C GLU A 315 -44.11 24.03 -14.15
N SER A 316 -44.06 24.35 -15.42
CA SER A 316 -44.33 23.39 -16.51
C SER A 316 -43.19 22.37 -16.63
N LEU A 317 -41.98 22.74 -16.26
CA LEU A 317 -40.80 21.88 -16.28
C LEU A 317 -40.72 20.91 -15.08
N LEU A 318 -41.45 21.21 -14.01
CA LEU A 318 -41.52 20.36 -12.80
C LEU A 318 -42.50 19.17 -12.96
N LYS A 319 -43.30 19.15 -13.98
CA LYS A 319 -44.40 18.15 -14.19
C LYS A 319 -44.07 17.09 -15.24
N GLN A 320 -42.90 17.06 -15.83
CA GLN A 320 -42.55 16.04 -16.82
C GLN A 320 -41.94 14.81 -16.12
N PRO A 321 -42.59 13.60 -16.22
CA PRO A 321 -41.96 12.37 -15.78
C PRO A 321 -40.76 12.01 -16.67
N PRO A 322 -39.71 11.35 -16.15
CA PRO A 322 -38.53 11.00 -16.92
C PRO A 322 -38.89 10.11 -18.10
N GLU A 323 -38.49 10.51 -19.32
CA GLU A 323 -38.64 9.69 -20.53
C GLU A 323 -37.96 8.34 -20.38
N LYS A 324 -38.75 7.27 -20.47
CA LYS A 324 -38.20 5.90 -20.56
C LYS A 324 -37.53 5.74 -21.92
N LYS A 325 -36.22 5.73 -21.96
CA LYS A 325 -35.46 5.28 -23.14
C LYS A 325 -35.79 3.82 -23.43
N LYS A 326 -36.25 3.55 -24.67
CA LYS A 326 -36.35 2.22 -25.25
C LYS A 326 -34.97 1.66 -25.59
#